data_87ee72f8a3831a6dc10a06a6cdbe231e
#
_entry.id   87ee72f8a3831a6dc10a06a6cdbe231e
#
_cell.length_a   1.000
_cell.length_b   1.000
_cell.length_c   1.000
_cell.angle_alpha   90.00
_cell.angle_beta   90.00
_cell.angle_gamma   90.00
#
_symmetry.space_group_name_H-M   'P 1'
#
loop_
_entity.id
_entity.type
_entity.pdbx_description
1 polymer ?
#
loop_
_entity_poly.entity_id
_entity_poly.type
_entity_poly.pdbx_seq_one_letter_code
_entity_poly.pdbx_strand_id
1 'polypeptide(L)'
;MKQFDIIIWGASSFTGKLVTEYLFNKFGSSKIKWAIAGRDLGKLKKVRSQVADKNIPIFIADSFDEESLLKFIKKTKVICSTVGPYSLYGTKLVKLCVENNTNYCDITGEAHWIRTLIDNFHEEAKSKKIKIVNSCGFDSIPSDMGVYFIQNEMKKIYKTYAKSIKM
;
A
#
# COMPACT_ATOMS: atom_id res chain seq x y z
N MET A 1 10.90 18.09 0.72
CA MET A 1 11.41 16.96 -0.09
C MET A 1 11.01 15.65 0.59
N LYS A 2 10.54 14.63 -0.15
CA LYS A 2 10.17 13.31 0.41
C LYS A 2 11.45 12.58 0.87
N GLN A 3 11.50 12.19 2.15
CA GLN A 3 12.67 11.56 2.78
C GLN A 3 12.73 10.04 2.54
N PHE A 4 11.54 9.42 2.37
CA PHE A 4 11.39 7.98 2.19
C PHE A 4 10.79 7.64 0.84
N ASP A 5 11.21 6.52 0.27
CA ASP A 5 10.59 5.97 -0.94
C ASP A 5 9.27 5.30 -0.59
N ILE A 6 9.21 4.56 0.53
CA ILE A 6 8.01 3.87 1.00
C ILE A 6 7.92 3.86 2.52
N ILE A 7 6.69 3.98 3.06
CA ILE A 7 6.41 3.71 4.47
C ILE A 7 5.31 2.65 4.56
N ILE A 8 5.57 1.61 5.35
CA ILE A 8 4.61 0.53 5.63
C ILE A 8 3.73 0.99 6.78
N TRP A 9 2.45 1.25 6.52
CA TRP A 9 1.44 1.53 7.51
C TRP A 9 0.78 0.25 7.98
N GLY A 10 0.78 0.00 9.28
CA GLY A 10 0.32 -1.25 9.88
C GLY A 10 1.38 -2.35 9.94
N ALA A 11 2.66 -1.98 9.98
CA ALA A 11 3.80 -2.91 9.96
C ALA A 11 3.77 -3.96 11.09
N SER A 12 3.02 -3.73 12.18
CA SER A 12 2.85 -4.69 13.27
C SER A 12 1.70 -5.70 13.06
N SER A 13 0.89 -5.56 12.02
CA SER A 13 -0.11 -6.55 11.63
C SER A 13 0.56 -7.83 11.10
N PHE A 14 -0.21 -8.91 10.92
CA PHE A 14 0.31 -10.15 10.34
C PHE A 14 0.97 -9.89 8.98
N THR A 15 0.22 -9.34 8.03
CA THR A 15 0.74 -9.03 6.68
C THR A 15 1.81 -7.95 6.71
N GLY A 16 1.67 -6.93 7.57
CA GLY A 16 2.67 -5.87 7.72
C GLY A 16 4.05 -6.37 8.13
N LYS A 17 4.12 -7.40 8.96
CA LYS A 17 5.39 -8.07 9.32
C LYS A 17 6.02 -8.75 8.11
N LEU A 18 5.23 -9.50 7.34
CA LEU A 18 5.70 -10.18 6.13
C LEU A 18 6.22 -9.17 5.08
N VAL A 19 5.51 -8.07 4.88
CA VAL A 19 5.95 -6.99 3.98
C VAL A 19 7.25 -6.36 4.48
N THR A 20 7.36 -6.11 5.79
CA THR A 20 8.57 -5.57 6.41
C THR A 20 9.78 -6.49 6.21
N GLU A 21 9.60 -7.77 6.49
CA GLU A 21 10.64 -8.80 6.30
C GLU A 21 11.04 -8.92 4.82
N TYR A 22 10.08 -8.94 3.91
CA TYR A 22 10.34 -8.99 2.46
C TYR A 22 11.16 -7.79 1.98
N LEU A 23 10.77 -6.57 2.38
CA LEU A 23 11.50 -5.36 1.98
C LEU A 23 12.92 -5.38 2.54
N PHE A 24 13.10 -5.78 3.79
CA PHE A 24 14.41 -5.89 4.39
C PHE A 24 15.29 -6.92 3.66
N ASN A 25 14.79 -8.12 3.43
CA ASN A 25 15.54 -9.20 2.78
C ASN A 25 15.92 -8.86 1.34
N LYS A 26 15.04 -8.16 0.62
CA LYS A 26 15.26 -7.82 -0.80
C LYS A 26 16.12 -6.58 -1.02
N PHE A 27 15.95 -5.57 -0.19
CA PHE A 27 16.54 -4.25 -0.43
C PHE A 27 17.49 -3.79 0.69
N GLY A 28 17.41 -4.38 1.88
CA GLY A 28 18.10 -3.88 3.07
C GLY A 28 17.61 -2.50 3.46
N SER A 29 18.44 -1.77 4.20
CA SER A 29 18.20 -0.38 4.57
C SER A 29 18.87 0.64 3.65
N SER A 30 19.68 0.18 2.69
CA SER A 30 20.55 1.04 1.86
C SER A 30 20.05 1.26 0.44
N LYS A 31 19.39 0.27 -0.19
CA LYS A 31 18.95 0.36 -1.59
C LYS A 31 17.72 1.25 -1.79
N ILE A 32 16.82 1.27 -0.81
CA ILE A 32 15.66 2.15 -0.77
C ILE A 32 15.56 2.76 0.63
N LYS A 33 15.06 3.99 0.71
CA LYS A 33 14.79 4.65 1.98
C LYS A 33 13.37 4.33 2.41
N TRP A 34 13.21 3.56 3.49
CA TRP A 34 11.92 3.13 3.96
C TRP A 34 11.78 3.21 5.47
N ALA A 35 10.55 3.17 5.95
CA ALA A 35 10.21 3.22 7.37
C ALA A 35 8.97 2.37 7.66
N ILE A 36 8.71 2.12 8.94
CA ILE A 36 7.53 1.42 9.42
C ILE A 36 6.67 2.34 10.29
N ALA A 37 5.35 2.17 10.22
CA ALA A 37 4.40 2.98 10.95
C ALA A 37 3.26 2.11 11.54
N GLY A 38 2.67 2.58 12.64
CA GLY A 38 1.55 1.93 13.31
C GLY A 38 1.23 2.55 14.66
N ARG A 39 0.24 2.01 15.40
CA ARG A 39 -0.24 2.58 16.66
C ARG A 39 0.62 2.27 17.89
N ASP A 40 1.26 1.10 17.89
CA ASP A 40 1.92 0.54 19.07
C ASP A 40 3.43 0.49 18.89
N LEU A 41 4.14 1.36 19.61
CA LEU A 41 5.59 1.44 19.59
C LEU A 41 6.26 0.13 20.00
N GLY A 42 5.72 -0.57 21.00
CA GLY A 42 6.28 -1.83 21.49
C GLY A 42 6.24 -2.91 20.43
N LYS A 43 5.09 -3.05 19.75
CA LYS A 43 4.94 -4.00 18.62
C LYS A 43 5.83 -3.64 17.44
N LEU A 44 5.95 -2.36 17.09
CA LEU A 44 6.82 -1.91 16.00
C LEU A 44 8.31 -2.14 16.32
N LYS A 45 8.73 -1.91 17.56
CA LYS A 45 10.09 -2.27 18.01
C LYS A 45 10.36 -3.77 17.89
N LYS A 46 9.39 -4.63 18.21
CA LYS A 46 9.51 -6.09 18.01
C LYS A 46 9.67 -6.44 16.53
N VAL A 47 8.86 -5.85 15.64
CA VAL A 47 9.00 -6.06 14.19
C VAL A 47 10.39 -5.65 13.71
N ARG A 48 10.85 -4.45 14.10
CA ARG A 48 12.19 -3.98 13.75
C ARG A 48 13.31 -4.89 14.26
N SER A 49 13.18 -5.44 15.46
CA SER A 49 14.18 -6.37 16.00
C SER A 49 14.22 -7.72 15.27
N GLN A 50 13.10 -8.16 14.69
CA GLN A 50 13.03 -9.38 13.89
C GLN A 50 13.81 -9.29 12.58
N VAL A 51 13.84 -8.12 11.95
CA VAL A 51 14.65 -7.87 10.76
C VAL A 51 16.09 -7.45 11.07
N ALA A 52 16.47 -7.48 12.37
CA ALA A 52 17.82 -7.20 12.84
C ALA A 52 18.42 -5.84 12.42
N ASP A 53 17.58 -4.87 12.04
CA ASP A 53 18.01 -3.52 11.64
C ASP A 53 17.43 -2.44 12.55
N LYS A 54 18.28 -1.95 13.45
CA LYS A 54 17.94 -0.87 14.39
C LYS A 54 17.76 0.50 13.71
N ASN A 55 18.19 0.65 12.46
CA ASN A 55 18.18 1.93 11.74
C ASN A 55 16.86 2.21 11.04
N ILE A 56 15.96 1.22 10.91
CA ILE A 56 14.64 1.42 10.30
C ILE A 56 13.84 2.42 11.16
N PRO A 57 13.47 3.59 10.62
CA PRO A 57 12.70 4.59 11.37
C PRO A 57 11.28 4.08 11.68
N ILE A 58 10.77 4.47 12.84
CA ILE A 58 9.43 4.15 13.33
C ILE A 58 8.61 5.43 13.46
N PHE A 59 7.40 5.41 12.90
CA PHE A 59 6.38 6.44 13.09
C PHE A 59 5.22 5.88 13.91
N ILE A 60 4.78 6.63 14.92
CA ILE A 60 3.60 6.32 15.72
C ILE A 60 2.46 7.20 15.24
N ALA A 61 1.35 6.60 14.88
CA ALA A 61 0.15 7.31 14.43
C ALA A 61 -1.10 6.48 14.69
N ASP A 62 -2.25 7.15 14.73
CA ASP A 62 -3.59 6.56 14.78
C ASP A 62 -4.38 6.88 13.51
N SER A 63 -5.17 5.93 13.00
CA SER A 63 -5.97 6.10 11.77
C SER A 63 -7.00 7.24 11.87
N PHE A 64 -7.39 7.61 13.08
CA PHE A 64 -8.36 8.67 13.34
C PHE A 64 -7.72 10.03 13.67
N ASP A 65 -6.41 10.05 13.94
CA ASP A 65 -5.64 11.26 14.23
C ASP A 65 -4.89 11.73 12.99
N GLU A 66 -5.44 12.77 12.35
CA GLU A 66 -4.90 13.36 11.13
C GLU A 66 -3.48 13.94 11.32
N GLU A 67 -3.22 14.60 12.44
CA GLU A 67 -1.92 15.18 12.71
C GLU A 67 -0.82 14.11 12.80
N SER A 68 -1.13 12.99 13.44
CA SER A 68 -0.20 11.87 13.54
C SER A 68 0.06 11.22 12.19
N LEU A 69 -0.97 11.06 11.35
CA LEU A 69 -0.83 10.53 9.99
C LEU A 69 0.03 11.45 9.11
N LEU A 70 -0.16 12.76 9.20
CA LEU A 70 0.61 13.74 8.42
C LEU A 70 2.11 13.73 8.73
N LYS A 71 2.51 13.30 9.95
CA LYS A 71 3.93 13.20 10.34
C LYS A 71 4.75 12.29 9.44
N PHE A 72 4.12 11.28 8.82
CA PHE A 72 4.83 10.35 7.93
C PHE A 72 4.36 10.46 6.47
N ILE A 73 3.09 10.78 6.20
CA ILE A 73 2.57 10.93 4.83
C ILE A 73 3.37 11.99 4.05
N LYS A 74 3.62 13.15 4.67
CA LYS A 74 4.39 14.25 4.06
C LYS A 74 5.84 13.86 3.74
N LYS A 75 6.38 12.84 4.40
CA LYS A 75 7.79 12.44 4.29
C LYS A 75 8.07 11.32 3.30
N THR A 76 7.05 10.67 2.75
CA THR A 76 7.23 9.51 1.86
C THR A 76 6.66 9.72 0.47
N LYS A 77 7.23 9.03 -0.52
CA LYS A 77 6.69 8.97 -1.88
C LYS A 77 5.48 8.05 -1.99
N VAL A 78 5.47 6.93 -1.22
CA VAL A 78 4.42 5.91 -1.25
C VAL A 78 4.07 5.48 0.17
N ILE A 79 2.78 5.32 0.43
CA ILE A 79 2.26 4.58 1.60
C ILE A 79 1.83 3.19 1.12
N CYS A 80 2.34 2.14 1.78
CA CYS A 80 1.87 0.77 1.65
C CYS A 80 1.07 0.42 2.90
N SER A 81 -0.26 0.33 2.77
CA SER A 81 -1.16 0.09 3.90
C SER A 81 -1.54 -1.38 4.03
N THR A 82 -1.38 -1.92 5.24
CA THR A 82 -1.86 -3.25 5.65
C THR A 82 -2.86 -3.15 6.80
N VAL A 83 -3.50 -1.99 6.97
CA VAL A 83 -4.46 -1.71 8.05
C VAL A 83 -5.88 -1.85 7.53
N GLY A 84 -6.53 -2.96 7.84
CA GLY A 84 -7.96 -3.19 7.58
C GLY A 84 -8.77 -3.26 8.89
N PRO A 85 -10.13 -3.24 8.82
CA PRO A 85 -10.97 -3.00 7.63
C PRO A 85 -10.73 -1.62 7.00
N TYR A 86 -10.60 -1.59 5.66
CA TYR A 86 -10.19 -0.37 4.96
C TYR A 86 -11.29 0.68 4.89
N SER A 87 -12.55 0.27 4.78
CA SER A 87 -13.72 1.17 4.85
C SER A 87 -13.77 1.94 6.18
N LEU A 88 -13.24 1.36 7.26
CA LEU A 88 -13.22 2.00 8.58
C LEU A 88 -11.96 2.87 8.78
N TYR A 89 -10.79 2.38 8.38
CA TYR A 89 -9.51 3.02 8.72
C TYR A 89 -8.79 3.68 7.53
N GLY A 90 -9.21 3.39 6.29
CA GLY A 90 -8.43 3.75 5.10
C GLY A 90 -8.78 5.09 4.49
N THR A 91 -10.06 5.51 4.52
CA THR A 91 -10.54 6.68 3.76
C THR A 91 -9.80 7.97 4.12
N LYS A 92 -9.62 8.25 5.40
CA LYS A 92 -8.85 9.44 5.86
C LYS A 92 -7.40 9.37 5.37
N LEU A 93 -6.77 8.22 5.48
CA LEU A 93 -5.39 8.02 5.03
C LEU A 93 -5.23 8.30 3.53
N VAL A 94 -6.14 7.75 2.69
CA VAL A 94 -6.11 7.96 1.23
C VAL A 94 -6.34 9.44 0.89
N LYS A 95 -7.33 10.09 1.52
CA LYS A 95 -7.57 11.53 1.37
C LYS A 95 -6.29 12.33 1.63
N LEU A 96 -5.66 12.09 2.78
CA LEU A 96 -4.42 12.79 3.14
C LEU A 96 -3.25 12.49 2.19
N CYS A 97 -3.19 11.28 1.64
CA CYS A 97 -2.19 10.93 0.62
C CYS A 97 -2.39 11.78 -0.65
N VAL A 98 -3.62 11.90 -1.14
CA VAL A 98 -3.94 12.72 -2.32
C VAL A 98 -3.64 14.20 -2.07
N GLU A 99 -4.08 14.74 -0.94
CA GLU A 99 -3.84 16.13 -0.56
C GLU A 99 -2.35 16.48 -0.46
N ASN A 100 -1.52 15.53 -0.02
CA ASN A 100 -0.09 15.75 0.21
C ASN A 100 0.84 15.16 -0.87
N ASN A 101 0.32 14.91 -2.07
CA ASN A 101 1.09 14.39 -3.22
C ASN A 101 1.89 13.11 -2.85
N THR A 102 1.21 12.14 -2.20
CA THR A 102 1.78 10.86 -1.80
C THR A 102 1.00 9.74 -2.47
N ASN A 103 1.71 8.83 -3.13
CA ASN A 103 1.07 7.65 -3.71
C ASN A 103 0.63 6.67 -2.62
N TYR A 104 -0.31 5.81 -2.95
CA TYR A 104 -0.89 4.86 -2.01
C TYR A 104 -1.07 3.49 -2.65
N CYS A 105 -0.83 2.43 -1.88
CA CYS A 105 -1.26 1.07 -2.23
C CYS A 105 -1.69 0.30 -0.99
N ASP A 106 -2.56 -0.69 -1.20
CA ASP A 106 -3.09 -1.56 -0.15
C ASP A 106 -3.38 -2.98 -0.65
N ILE A 107 -3.89 -3.81 0.24
CA ILE A 107 -4.30 -5.19 -0.03
C ILE A 107 -5.80 -5.42 0.18
N THR A 108 -6.63 -4.37 0.05
CA THR A 108 -8.07 -4.47 0.28
C THR A 108 -8.77 -5.41 -0.68
N GLY A 109 -9.79 -6.12 -0.19
CA GLY A 109 -10.79 -6.82 -1.00
C GLY A 109 -12.16 -6.12 -0.98
N GLU A 110 -12.26 -4.91 -0.40
CA GLU A 110 -13.52 -4.19 -0.18
C GLU A 110 -13.93 -3.39 -1.43
N ALA A 111 -14.51 -4.06 -2.44
CA ALA A 111 -14.84 -3.45 -3.74
C ALA A 111 -15.74 -2.20 -3.63
N HIS A 112 -16.71 -2.18 -2.70
CA HIS A 112 -17.57 -1.03 -2.44
C HIS A 112 -16.77 0.18 -1.92
N TRP A 113 -15.78 -0.06 -1.06
CA TRP A 113 -14.92 1.00 -0.56
C TRP A 113 -14.00 1.55 -1.68
N ILE A 114 -13.45 0.66 -2.52
CA ILE A 114 -12.66 1.09 -3.70
C ILE A 114 -13.52 2.01 -4.59
N ARG A 115 -14.79 1.65 -4.84
CA ARG A 115 -15.70 2.49 -5.60
C ARG A 115 -15.87 3.87 -4.97
N THR A 116 -16.07 3.92 -3.66
CA THR A 116 -16.15 5.18 -2.90
C THR A 116 -14.89 6.04 -3.05
N LEU A 117 -13.70 5.42 -3.03
CA LEU A 117 -12.44 6.15 -3.25
C LEU A 117 -12.35 6.72 -4.67
N ILE A 118 -12.77 5.97 -5.68
CA ILE A 118 -12.79 6.42 -7.07
C ILE A 118 -13.71 7.63 -7.19
N ASP A 119 -14.93 7.54 -6.67
CA ASP A 119 -15.92 8.62 -6.78
C ASP A 119 -15.46 9.91 -6.09
N ASN A 120 -14.75 9.79 -4.95
CA ASN A 120 -14.35 10.97 -4.17
C ASN A 120 -12.98 11.55 -4.58
N PHE A 121 -12.04 10.74 -5.07
CA PHE A 121 -10.64 11.18 -5.17
C PHE A 121 -10.03 11.02 -6.57
N HIS A 122 -10.71 10.38 -7.54
CA HIS A 122 -10.12 10.09 -8.84
C HIS A 122 -9.64 11.33 -9.58
N GLU A 123 -10.49 12.35 -9.71
CA GLU A 123 -10.17 13.56 -10.48
C GLU A 123 -9.03 14.36 -9.82
N GLU A 124 -9.04 14.46 -8.49
CA GLU A 124 -7.97 15.14 -7.78
C GLU A 124 -6.65 14.37 -7.89
N ALA A 125 -6.66 13.05 -7.68
CA ALA A 125 -5.46 12.20 -7.82
C ALA A 125 -4.90 12.27 -9.24
N LYS A 126 -5.76 12.25 -10.27
CA LYS A 126 -5.39 12.38 -11.68
C LYS A 126 -4.73 13.73 -11.97
N SER A 127 -5.32 14.82 -11.51
CA SER A 127 -4.77 16.17 -11.70
C SER A 127 -3.38 16.32 -11.06
N LYS A 128 -3.18 15.72 -9.90
CA LYS A 128 -1.91 15.71 -9.15
C LYS A 128 -0.94 14.60 -9.59
N LYS A 129 -1.33 13.75 -10.55
CA LYS A 129 -0.55 12.57 -11.00
C LYS A 129 -0.23 11.59 -9.87
N ILE A 130 -1.13 11.46 -8.90
CA ILE A 130 -1.02 10.54 -7.77
C ILE A 130 -1.60 9.18 -8.16
N LYS A 131 -0.90 8.12 -7.79
CA LYS A 131 -1.34 6.73 -8.01
C LYS A 131 -1.95 6.18 -6.71
N ILE A 132 -3.20 5.74 -6.79
CA ILE A 132 -3.89 4.99 -5.75
C ILE A 132 -4.12 3.60 -6.33
N VAL A 133 -3.47 2.59 -5.76
CA VAL A 133 -3.51 1.22 -6.27
C VAL A 133 -4.02 0.30 -5.15
N ASN A 134 -5.28 -0.06 -5.24
CA ASN A 134 -5.92 -0.97 -4.30
C ASN A 134 -5.69 -2.44 -4.71
N SER A 135 -6.01 -3.36 -3.82
CA SER A 135 -6.04 -4.81 -4.08
C SER A 135 -4.70 -5.40 -4.57
N CYS A 136 -3.58 -4.93 -4.01
CA CYS A 136 -2.24 -5.43 -4.34
C CYS A 136 -1.87 -6.73 -3.59
N GLY A 137 -2.83 -7.40 -2.95
CA GLY A 137 -2.63 -8.60 -2.17
C GLY A 137 -2.78 -9.90 -2.99
N PHE A 138 -2.45 -11.02 -2.35
CA PHE A 138 -2.54 -12.36 -2.93
C PHE A 138 -3.97 -12.73 -3.35
N ASP A 139 -4.98 -12.24 -2.65
CA ASP A 139 -6.40 -12.53 -2.97
C ASP A 139 -6.81 -12.00 -4.34
N SER A 140 -6.14 -10.98 -4.86
CA SER A 140 -6.52 -10.29 -6.10
C SER A 140 -5.48 -10.45 -7.21
N ILE A 141 -4.19 -10.28 -6.91
CA ILE A 141 -3.12 -10.20 -7.92
C ILE A 141 -3.00 -11.47 -8.78
N PRO A 142 -3.03 -12.72 -8.27
CA PRO A 142 -2.94 -13.90 -9.11
C PRO A 142 -4.08 -13.99 -10.13
N SER A 143 -5.31 -13.66 -9.71
CA SER A 143 -6.48 -13.67 -10.58
C SER A 143 -6.40 -12.58 -11.65
N ASP A 144 -6.06 -11.35 -11.27
CA ASP A 144 -5.92 -10.22 -12.19
C ASP A 144 -4.81 -10.47 -13.22
N MET A 145 -3.64 -10.86 -12.75
CA MET A 145 -2.50 -11.18 -13.63
C MET A 145 -2.76 -12.41 -14.50
N GLY A 146 -3.48 -13.40 -13.98
CA GLY A 146 -3.90 -14.58 -14.75
C GLY A 146 -4.81 -14.20 -15.93
N VAL A 147 -5.82 -13.37 -15.68
CA VAL A 147 -6.67 -12.82 -16.75
C VAL A 147 -5.85 -12.04 -17.77
N TYR A 148 -4.99 -11.14 -17.30
CA TYR A 148 -4.12 -10.34 -18.18
C TYR A 148 -3.23 -11.22 -19.04
N PHE A 149 -2.61 -12.24 -18.47
CA PHE A 149 -1.76 -13.19 -19.20
C PHE A 149 -2.55 -13.95 -20.28
N ILE A 150 -3.68 -14.56 -19.91
CA ILE A 150 -4.52 -15.31 -20.84
C ILE A 150 -5.01 -14.43 -21.99
N GLN A 151 -5.48 -13.21 -21.71
CA GLN A 151 -5.96 -12.29 -22.74
C GLN A 151 -4.85 -11.89 -23.73
N ASN A 152 -3.63 -11.68 -23.23
CA ASN A 152 -2.50 -11.38 -24.11
C ASN A 152 -2.12 -12.57 -25.00
N GLU A 153 -2.09 -13.78 -24.47
CA GLU A 153 -1.81 -14.98 -25.26
C GLU A 153 -2.93 -15.27 -26.29
N MET A 154 -4.19 -15.13 -25.92
CA MET A 154 -5.33 -15.24 -26.86
C MET A 154 -5.21 -14.24 -28.00
N LYS A 155 -4.92 -12.97 -27.68
CA LYS A 155 -4.70 -11.94 -28.70
C LYS A 155 -3.52 -12.26 -29.62
N LYS A 156 -2.41 -12.74 -29.06
CA LYS A 156 -1.20 -13.07 -29.79
C LYS A 156 -1.42 -14.23 -30.75
N ILE A 157 -2.03 -15.33 -30.29
CA ILE A 157 -2.20 -16.58 -31.04
C ILE A 157 -3.41 -16.51 -31.98
N TYR A 158 -4.57 -16.09 -31.45
CA TYR A 158 -5.87 -16.18 -32.14
C TYR A 158 -6.41 -14.83 -32.64
N LYS A 159 -5.67 -13.73 -32.41
CA LYS A 159 -6.07 -12.35 -32.77
C LYS A 159 -7.39 -11.90 -32.16
N THR A 160 -7.82 -12.54 -31.08
CA THR A 160 -9.09 -12.25 -30.37
C THR A 160 -8.89 -12.33 -28.86
N TYR A 161 -9.89 -11.95 -28.09
CA TYR A 161 -9.91 -12.07 -26.62
C TYR A 161 -10.80 -13.24 -26.20
N ALA A 162 -10.45 -13.87 -25.08
CA ALA A 162 -11.32 -14.85 -24.45
C ALA A 162 -12.60 -14.19 -23.93
N LYS A 163 -13.75 -14.77 -24.24
CA LYS A 163 -15.06 -14.28 -23.75
C LYS A 163 -15.34 -14.69 -22.30
N SER A 164 -14.70 -15.75 -21.84
CA SER A 164 -14.84 -16.27 -20.48
C SER A 164 -13.53 -16.90 -20.04
N ILE A 165 -13.13 -16.65 -18.81
CA ILE A 165 -11.96 -17.26 -18.15
C ILE A 165 -12.46 -17.83 -16.83
N LYS A 166 -12.18 -19.11 -16.59
CA LYS A 166 -12.47 -19.79 -15.32
C LYS A 166 -11.14 -20.02 -14.58
N MET A 167 -11.10 -19.63 -13.33
CA MET A 167 -9.94 -19.79 -12.42
C MET A 167 -10.38 -20.53 -11.16
#